data_3c615cd7742e7b86fc495938c9b5c754
#
_entry.id   3c615cd7742e7b86fc495938c9b5c754
#
_cell.length_a   1.000
_cell.length_b   1.000
_cell.length_c   1.000
_cell.angle_alpha   90.00
_cell.angle_beta   90.00
_cell.angle_gamma   90.00
#
_symmetry.space_group_name_H-M   'P 1'
#
loop_
_entity.id
_entity.type
_entity.pdbx_description
1 polymer ?
#
loop_
_entity_poly.entity_id
_entity_poly.type
_entity_poly.pdbx_seq_one_letter_code
_entity_poly.pdbx_strand_id
1 'polypeptide(L)'
;AAALLGSALAVGACLRSQRLQPLAAAVLFADLAAVGFRFYPRAEPRLLSVVPPVVQFLQAQKGIEPWRLTTFIRPGQKPLNANSGMLYGLEDIRGYDSIIPRQYVDFMSALQEQDELLYNRIAPLWRPEALASPLLDLLNVRYVLSEERIEAPGYKLVHDGPLRVYENEDYLPRAF
;
A
#
# COMPACT_ATOMS: atom_id res chain seq x y z
N ALA A 1 -11.54 13.14 31.48
CA ALA A 1 -10.72 13.68 32.58
C ALA A 1 -11.11 13.10 33.94
N ALA A 2 -12.39 13.04 34.29
CA ALA A 2 -12.82 12.52 35.61
C ALA A 2 -12.50 11.03 35.83
N ALA A 3 -12.63 10.20 34.79
CA ALA A 3 -12.32 8.77 34.85
C ALA A 3 -10.82 8.51 35.10
N LEU A 4 -9.93 9.27 34.44
CA LEU A 4 -8.47 9.15 34.61
C LEU A 4 -8.01 9.56 36.04
N LEU A 5 -8.63 10.56 36.65
CA LEU A 5 -8.38 10.96 38.04
C LEU A 5 -8.81 9.91 39.04
N GLY A 6 -9.94 9.27 38.84
CA GLY A 6 -10.44 8.16 39.64
C GLY A 6 -9.51 6.94 39.62
N SER A 7 -9.02 6.57 38.46
CA SER A 7 -8.08 5.46 38.27
C SER A 7 -6.74 5.74 38.96
N ALA A 8 -6.19 6.96 38.84
CA ALA A 8 -4.93 7.33 39.46
C ALA A 8 -4.98 7.33 40.99
N LEU A 9 -6.09 7.77 41.59
CA LEU A 9 -6.30 7.76 43.05
C LEU A 9 -6.50 6.34 43.59
N ALA A 10 -7.23 5.49 42.88
CA ALA A 10 -7.41 4.10 43.22
C ALA A 10 -6.09 3.32 43.18
N VAL A 11 -5.25 3.51 42.13
CA VAL A 11 -3.93 2.90 42.03
C VAL A 11 -3.00 3.39 43.14
N GLY A 12 -3.02 4.70 43.48
CA GLY A 12 -2.21 5.25 44.56
C GLY A 12 -2.57 4.70 45.94
N ALA A 13 -3.86 4.49 46.23
CA ALA A 13 -4.33 3.87 47.46
C ALA A 13 -3.99 2.37 47.53
N CYS A 14 -4.05 1.66 46.41
CA CYS A 14 -3.79 0.23 46.30
C CYS A 14 -2.31 -0.13 46.41
N LEU A 15 -1.40 0.78 46.02
CA LEU A 15 0.04 0.57 46.14
C LEU A 15 0.51 0.47 47.61
N ARG A 16 -0.29 0.97 48.54
CA ARG A 16 -0.03 0.92 50.01
C ARG A 16 -0.49 -0.38 50.68
N SER A 17 -1.33 -1.18 50.04
CA SER A 17 -1.90 -2.40 50.62
C SER A 17 -1.73 -3.58 49.66
N GLN A 18 -0.92 -4.57 50.02
CA GLN A 18 -0.72 -5.78 49.20
C GLN A 18 -2.02 -6.53 48.88
N ARG A 19 -3.03 -6.42 49.76
CA ARG A 19 -4.33 -7.08 49.54
C ARG A 19 -5.18 -6.43 48.46
N LEU A 20 -4.93 -5.15 48.15
CA LEU A 20 -5.67 -4.39 47.13
C LEU A 20 -4.96 -4.34 45.76
N GLN A 21 -3.74 -4.82 45.69
CA GLN A 21 -2.99 -4.85 44.41
C GLN A 21 -3.69 -5.63 43.29
N PRO A 22 -4.24 -6.83 43.52
CA PRO A 22 -4.94 -7.55 42.46
C PRO A 22 -6.21 -6.83 41.96
N LEU A 23 -6.91 -6.09 42.87
CA LEU A 23 -8.03 -5.28 42.45
C LEU A 23 -7.61 -4.10 41.57
N ALA A 24 -6.50 -3.42 41.92
CA ALA A 24 -5.96 -2.36 41.11
C ALA A 24 -5.52 -2.87 39.70
N ALA A 25 -4.89 -4.04 39.65
CA ALA A 25 -4.51 -4.67 38.39
C ALA A 25 -5.76 -5.01 37.54
N ALA A 26 -6.82 -5.54 38.17
CA ALA A 26 -8.07 -5.85 37.46
C ALA A 26 -8.77 -4.58 36.92
N VAL A 27 -8.79 -3.50 37.66
CA VAL A 27 -9.36 -2.21 37.23
C VAL A 27 -8.55 -1.64 36.06
N LEU A 28 -7.22 -1.65 36.16
CA LEU A 28 -6.35 -1.18 35.10
C LEU A 28 -6.49 -2.02 33.82
N PHE A 29 -6.56 -3.34 33.99
CA PHE A 29 -6.80 -4.25 32.86
C PHE A 29 -8.15 -3.98 32.20
N ALA A 30 -9.21 -3.80 32.97
CA ALA A 30 -10.55 -3.53 32.46
C ALA A 30 -10.60 -2.19 31.70
N ASP A 31 -9.92 -1.15 32.21
CA ASP A 31 -9.84 0.16 31.55
C ASP A 31 -9.10 0.07 30.23
N LEU A 32 -7.92 -0.56 30.20
CA LEU A 32 -7.14 -0.78 28.99
C LEU A 32 -7.90 -1.66 27.98
N ALA A 33 -8.57 -2.70 28.44
CA ALA A 33 -9.37 -3.58 27.61
C ALA A 33 -10.57 -2.84 26.99
N ALA A 34 -11.26 -2.00 27.76
CA ALA A 34 -12.39 -1.21 27.27
C ALA A 34 -12.00 -0.25 26.15
N VAL A 35 -10.81 0.35 26.25
CA VAL A 35 -10.24 1.19 25.18
C VAL A 35 -9.77 0.32 24.02
N GLY A 36 -8.99 -0.73 24.29
CA GLY A 36 -8.39 -1.60 23.28
C GLY A 36 -9.42 -2.33 22.40
N PHE A 37 -10.53 -2.79 23.00
CA PHE A 37 -11.61 -3.47 22.24
C PHE A 37 -12.31 -2.56 21.21
N ARG A 38 -12.27 -1.24 21.40
CA ARG A 38 -12.90 -0.27 20.50
C ARG A 38 -11.89 0.38 19.55
N PHE A 39 -10.61 0.31 19.87
CA PHE A 39 -9.56 1.00 19.11
C PHE A 39 -9.26 0.33 17.77
N TYR A 40 -9.30 -0.99 17.72
CA TYR A 40 -9.05 -1.73 16.48
C TYR A 40 -10.37 -2.11 15.81
N PRO A 41 -10.64 -1.59 14.59
CA PRO A 41 -11.77 -2.05 13.81
C PRO A 41 -11.61 -3.54 13.51
N ARG A 42 -12.63 -4.33 13.73
CA ARG A 42 -12.65 -5.74 13.39
C ARG A 42 -13.15 -5.88 11.95
N ALA A 43 -12.38 -6.56 11.12
CA ALA A 43 -12.79 -6.96 9.78
C ALA A 43 -12.97 -8.47 9.74
N GLU A 44 -13.88 -8.94 8.87
CA GLU A 44 -14.05 -10.36 8.66
C GLU A 44 -12.82 -10.96 7.96
N PRO A 45 -12.23 -12.05 8.47
CA PRO A 45 -11.03 -12.65 7.89
C PRO A 45 -11.21 -13.03 6.40
N ARG A 46 -12.42 -13.36 5.99
CA ARG A 46 -12.73 -13.68 4.58
C ARG A 46 -12.45 -12.52 3.61
N LEU A 47 -12.45 -11.26 4.09
CA LEU A 47 -12.12 -10.12 3.24
C LEU A 47 -10.65 -10.15 2.78
N LEU A 48 -9.77 -10.84 3.51
CA LEU A 48 -8.37 -11.04 3.12
C LEU A 48 -8.22 -12.08 2.00
N SER A 49 -9.23 -12.92 1.77
CA SER A 49 -9.22 -13.95 0.72
C SER A 49 -9.87 -13.47 -0.59
N VAL A 50 -10.44 -12.27 -0.61
CA VAL A 50 -11.04 -11.73 -1.84
C VAL A 50 -9.93 -11.33 -2.81
N VAL A 51 -9.92 -11.98 -3.97
CA VAL A 51 -9.01 -11.64 -5.07
C VAL A 51 -9.79 -10.84 -6.11
N PRO A 52 -9.47 -9.55 -6.32
CA PRO A 52 -10.14 -8.73 -7.33
C PRO A 52 -9.97 -9.31 -8.75
N PRO A 53 -10.95 -9.12 -9.66
CA PRO A 53 -10.86 -9.66 -11.02
C PRO A 53 -9.60 -9.22 -11.79
N VAL A 54 -9.19 -7.96 -11.63
CA VAL A 54 -7.96 -7.44 -12.24
C VAL A 54 -6.71 -8.17 -11.71
N VAL A 55 -6.69 -8.54 -10.44
CA VAL A 55 -5.60 -9.30 -9.84
C VAL A 55 -5.57 -10.73 -10.38
N GLN A 56 -6.75 -11.37 -10.54
CA GLN A 56 -6.86 -12.70 -11.15
C GLN A 56 -6.32 -12.68 -12.58
N PHE A 57 -6.68 -11.64 -13.37
CA PHE A 57 -6.15 -11.44 -14.70
C PHE A 57 -4.63 -11.35 -14.67
N LEU A 58 -4.06 -10.49 -13.82
CA LEU A 58 -2.60 -10.30 -13.71
C LEU A 58 -1.89 -11.57 -13.24
N GLN A 59 -2.47 -12.32 -12.31
CA GLN A 59 -1.91 -13.59 -11.87
C GLN A 59 -1.87 -14.63 -13.00
N ALA A 60 -2.86 -14.62 -13.88
CA ALA A 60 -2.88 -15.50 -15.06
C ALA A 60 -1.81 -15.13 -16.11
N GLN A 61 -1.27 -13.90 -16.08
CA GLN A 61 -0.19 -13.46 -16.95
C GLN A 61 1.21 -13.83 -16.43
N LYS A 62 1.31 -14.43 -15.25
CA LYS A 62 2.60 -14.88 -14.72
C LYS A 62 3.17 -16.01 -15.59
N GLY A 63 4.36 -15.79 -16.07
CA GLY A 63 5.13 -16.75 -16.87
C GLY A 63 6.51 -16.98 -16.26
N ILE A 64 7.44 -17.46 -17.08
CA ILE A 64 8.85 -17.68 -16.68
C ILE A 64 9.55 -16.34 -16.48
N GLU A 65 9.24 -15.35 -17.32
CA GLU A 65 9.87 -14.04 -17.25
C GLU A 65 9.17 -13.16 -16.21
N PRO A 66 9.91 -12.61 -15.24
CA PRO A 66 9.36 -11.69 -14.26
C PRO A 66 9.04 -10.35 -14.90
N TRP A 67 7.99 -9.72 -14.44
CA TRP A 67 7.58 -8.38 -14.84
C TRP A 67 7.07 -7.59 -13.64
N ARG A 68 7.00 -6.28 -13.81
CA ARG A 68 6.46 -5.36 -12.81
C ARG A 68 5.23 -4.63 -13.34
N LEU A 69 4.47 -4.08 -12.40
CA LEU A 69 3.34 -3.20 -12.69
C LEU A 69 3.52 -1.83 -12.03
N THR A 70 2.69 -0.90 -12.47
CA THR A 70 2.47 0.38 -11.80
C THR A 70 1.02 0.82 -12.01
N THR A 71 0.64 1.97 -11.44
CA THR A 71 -0.64 2.61 -11.73
C THR A 71 -0.44 3.98 -12.35
N PHE A 72 -1.31 4.31 -13.29
CA PHE A 72 -1.46 5.64 -13.85
C PHE A 72 -2.83 6.19 -13.41
N ILE A 73 -2.83 7.23 -12.58
CA ILE A 73 -4.04 7.71 -11.89
C ILE A 73 -4.01 9.23 -11.76
N ARG A 74 -5.17 9.85 -11.66
CA ARG A 74 -5.25 11.26 -11.25
C ARG A 74 -4.93 11.43 -9.76
N PRO A 75 -4.43 12.59 -9.34
CA PRO A 75 -4.24 12.90 -7.94
C PRO A 75 -5.52 12.64 -7.12
N GLY A 76 -5.40 11.92 -6.02
CA GLY A 76 -6.51 11.57 -5.13
C GLY A 76 -7.16 10.20 -5.38
N GLN A 77 -6.95 9.58 -6.55
CA GLN A 77 -7.40 8.20 -6.80
C GLN A 77 -6.47 7.19 -6.11
N LYS A 78 -7.02 6.04 -5.70
CA LYS A 78 -6.26 4.96 -5.04
C LYS A 78 -6.78 3.59 -5.48
N PRO A 79 -6.75 3.24 -6.76
CA PRO A 79 -7.32 2.01 -7.26
C PRO A 79 -6.62 0.75 -6.73
N LEU A 80 -5.32 0.86 -6.47
CA LEU A 80 -4.50 -0.18 -5.86
C LEU A 80 -3.49 0.51 -4.93
N ASN A 81 -3.56 0.22 -3.63
CA ASN A 81 -2.59 0.78 -2.69
C ASN A 81 -1.19 0.23 -2.97
N ALA A 82 -0.17 1.08 -2.78
CA ALA A 82 1.20 0.63 -2.77
C ALA A 82 1.36 -0.53 -1.76
N ASN A 83 2.20 -1.50 -2.08
CA ASN A 83 2.42 -2.75 -1.31
C ASN A 83 1.26 -3.76 -1.34
N SER A 84 0.02 -3.39 -1.72
CA SER A 84 -1.07 -4.38 -1.75
C SER A 84 -0.85 -5.49 -2.79
N GLY A 85 -0.07 -5.23 -3.84
CA GLY A 85 0.36 -6.23 -4.80
C GLY A 85 1.10 -7.41 -4.17
N MET A 86 1.83 -7.19 -3.06
CA MET A 86 2.57 -8.22 -2.34
C MET A 86 1.66 -9.35 -1.83
N LEU A 87 0.42 -9.04 -1.40
CA LEU A 87 -0.55 -10.04 -0.96
C LEU A 87 -0.88 -11.06 -2.06
N TYR A 88 -0.73 -10.66 -3.31
CA TYR A 88 -1.05 -11.45 -4.48
C TYR A 88 0.19 -11.93 -5.24
N GLY A 89 1.37 -11.66 -4.68
CA GLY A 89 2.66 -11.95 -5.31
C GLY A 89 2.90 -11.13 -6.59
N LEU A 90 2.33 -9.95 -6.71
CA LEU A 90 2.58 -9.01 -7.81
C LEU A 90 3.68 -8.03 -7.40
N GLU A 91 4.55 -7.71 -8.35
CA GLU A 91 5.65 -6.75 -8.15
C GLU A 91 5.25 -5.37 -8.68
N ASP A 92 5.20 -4.39 -7.79
CA ASP A 92 4.88 -3.00 -8.10
C ASP A 92 6.15 -2.15 -7.97
N ILE A 93 6.37 -1.22 -8.91
CA ILE A 93 7.50 -0.28 -8.81
C ILE A 93 7.26 0.80 -7.75
N ARG A 94 6.01 0.97 -7.31
CA ARG A 94 5.68 1.85 -6.20
C ARG A 94 5.92 1.13 -4.88
N GLY A 95 6.07 1.90 -3.83
CA GLY A 95 6.19 1.35 -2.48
C GLY A 95 5.79 2.38 -1.44
N TYR A 96 5.41 1.89 -0.28
CA TYR A 96 5.29 2.66 0.93
C TYR A 96 6.06 1.91 2.01
N ASP A 97 7.20 2.46 2.41
CA ASP A 97 8.10 1.86 3.39
C ASP A 97 8.69 2.96 4.29
N SER A 98 9.22 2.56 5.43
CA SER A 98 9.85 3.50 6.38
C SER A 98 11.12 4.13 5.80
N ILE A 99 11.82 3.42 4.93
CA ILE A 99 13.07 3.87 4.31
C ILE A 99 13.13 3.39 2.87
N ILE A 100 13.13 4.33 1.92
CA ILE A 100 13.35 4.06 0.50
C ILE A 100 14.77 4.53 0.14
N PRO A 101 15.59 3.70 -0.55
CA PRO A 101 16.93 4.11 -0.96
C PRO A 101 16.92 5.39 -1.81
N ARG A 102 17.82 6.32 -1.50
CA ARG A 102 17.90 7.60 -2.20
C ARG A 102 18.05 7.43 -3.72
N GLN A 103 18.88 6.49 -4.15
CA GLN A 103 19.10 6.23 -5.58
C GLN A 103 17.81 5.86 -6.30
N TYR A 104 16.90 5.14 -5.62
CA TYR A 104 15.61 4.79 -6.19
C TYR A 104 14.67 6.00 -6.25
N VAL A 105 14.68 6.85 -5.22
CA VAL A 105 13.92 8.11 -5.23
C VAL A 105 14.42 9.04 -6.34
N ASP A 106 15.74 9.17 -6.50
CA ASP A 106 16.36 9.99 -7.55
C ASP A 106 15.98 9.47 -8.94
N PHE A 107 15.99 8.15 -9.16
CA PHE A 107 15.56 7.53 -10.41
C PHE A 107 14.07 7.79 -10.70
N MET A 108 13.20 7.57 -9.71
CA MET A 108 11.77 7.81 -9.85
C MET A 108 11.44 9.29 -10.05
N SER A 109 12.26 10.18 -9.47
CA SER A 109 12.14 11.64 -9.68
C SER A 109 12.52 12.06 -11.11
N ALA A 110 13.44 11.33 -11.75
CA ALA A 110 13.77 11.55 -13.17
C ALA A 110 12.65 11.08 -14.12
N LEU A 111 11.88 10.06 -13.70
CA LEU A 111 10.71 9.59 -14.42
C LEU A 111 9.52 10.58 -14.24
N GLN A 112 9.27 10.98 -13.00
CA GLN A 112 8.22 11.91 -12.64
C GLN A 112 8.50 12.49 -11.25
N GLU A 113 8.23 13.79 -11.06
CA GLU A 113 8.35 14.46 -9.77
C GLU A 113 7.66 13.65 -8.65
N GLN A 114 8.38 13.41 -7.55
CA GLN A 114 7.86 12.74 -6.39
C GLN A 114 7.19 13.74 -5.45
N ASP A 115 6.24 13.27 -4.65
CA ASP A 115 5.51 14.09 -3.70
C ASP A 115 6.27 14.30 -2.36
N GLU A 116 5.58 14.84 -1.38
CA GLU A 116 6.14 15.25 -0.08
C GLU A 116 6.78 14.11 0.74
N LEU A 117 6.43 12.84 0.45
CA LEU A 117 6.92 11.68 1.20
C LEU A 117 8.09 10.99 0.49
N LEU A 118 9.05 11.76 0.00
CA LEU A 118 10.17 11.33 -0.86
C LEU A 118 10.85 10.02 -0.44
N TYR A 119 11.09 9.81 0.86
CA TYR A 119 11.83 8.64 1.35
C TYR A 119 10.94 7.57 1.98
N ASN A 120 9.63 7.76 1.96
CA ASN A 120 8.66 6.85 2.56
C ASN A 120 7.67 6.31 1.53
N ARG A 121 7.53 6.96 0.38
CA ARG A 121 6.57 6.59 -0.63
C ARG A 121 7.06 6.95 -2.02
N ILE A 122 6.85 6.03 -2.95
CA ILE A 122 6.94 6.30 -4.39
C ILE A 122 5.53 6.56 -4.90
N ALA A 123 5.34 7.72 -5.49
CA ALA A 123 4.05 8.16 -6.01
C ALA A 123 3.62 7.34 -7.24
N PRO A 124 2.30 7.15 -7.45
CA PRO A 124 1.78 6.63 -8.71
C PRO A 124 2.07 7.59 -9.87
N LEU A 125 2.05 7.08 -11.09
CA LEU A 125 2.21 7.93 -12.27
C LEU A 125 0.92 8.73 -12.52
N TRP A 126 1.07 10.00 -12.91
CA TRP A 126 -0.05 10.86 -13.31
C TRP A 126 0.27 11.75 -14.52
N ARG A 127 1.55 11.85 -14.89
CA ARG A 127 1.97 12.62 -16.07
C ARG A 127 2.03 11.71 -17.29
N PRO A 128 1.37 12.06 -18.40
CA PRO A 128 1.45 11.27 -19.64
C PRO A 128 2.88 11.08 -20.14
N GLU A 129 3.76 12.07 -19.91
CA GLU A 129 5.17 12.01 -20.32
C GLU A 129 5.92 10.87 -19.61
N ALA A 130 5.51 10.51 -18.40
CA ALA A 130 6.11 9.40 -17.67
C ALA A 130 5.81 8.04 -18.33
N LEU A 131 4.67 7.90 -19.01
CA LEU A 131 4.33 6.70 -19.78
C LEU A 131 5.20 6.56 -21.03
N ALA A 132 5.63 7.68 -21.64
CA ALA A 132 6.48 7.68 -22.81
C ALA A 132 7.99 7.63 -22.48
N SER A 133 8.33 7.51 -21.20
CA SER A 133 9.72 7.54 -20.75
C SER A 133 10.37 6.17 -20.84
N PRO A 134 11.54 6.02 -21.50
CA PRO A 134 12.28 4.77 -21.54
C PRO A 134 12.77 4.31 -20.15
N LEU A 135 12.77 5.19 -19.16
CA LEU A 135 13.06 4.82 -17.78
C LEU A 135 12.00 3.86 -17.20
N LEU A 136 10.76 3.96 -17.68
CA LEU A 136 9.70 3.05 -17.28
C LEU A 136 9.92 1.64 -17.86
N ASP A 137 10.42 1.56 -19.08
CA ASP A 137 10.76 0.30 -19.74
C ASP A 137 11.93 -0.38 -19.03
N LEU A 138 12.96 0.38 -18.64
CA LEU A 138 14.10 -0.09 -17.85
C LEU A 138 13.70 -0.64 -16.47
N LEU A 139 12.59 -0.16 -15.88
CA LEU A 139 12.06 -0.73 -14.64
C LEU A 139 11.35 -2.05 -14.83
N ASN A 140 11.31 -2.60 -16.06
CA ASN A 140 10.62 -3.83 -16.41
C ASN A 140 9.10 -3.74 -16.16
N VAL A 141 8.50 -2.55 -16.37
CA VAL A 141 7.06 -2.32 -16.19
C VAL A 141 6.32 -2.77 -17.44
N ARG A 142 5.76 -3.97 -17.34
CA ARG A 142 4.94 -4.55 -18.40
C ARG A 142 3.49 -4.11 -18.34
N TYR A 143 2.94 -3.92 -17.13
CA TYR A 143 1.52 -3.58 -16.97
C TYR A 143 1.32 -2.26 -16.25
N VAL A 144 0.45 -1.43 -16.82
CA VAL A 144 0.00 -0.17 -16.23
C VAL A 144 -1.49 -0.26 -15.97
N LEU A 145 -1.88 -0.02 -14.71
CA LEU A 145 -3.27 -0.05 -14.27
C LEU A 145 -3.84 1.36 -14.22
N SER A 146 -5.03 1.57 -14.78
CA SER A 146 -5.71 2.86 -14.74
C SER A 146 -7.24 2.71 -14.71
N GLU A 147 -7.90 3.58 -13.98
CA GLU A 147 -9.37 3.75 -14.06
C GLU A 147 -9.77 4.52 -15.33
N GLU A 148 -8.84 5.24 -15.94
CA GLU A 148 -9.05 6.02 -17.14
C GLU A 148 -8.50 5.33 -18.38
N ARG A 149 -8.91 5.83 -19.52
CA ARG A 149 -8.32 5.38 -20.79
C ARG A 149 -6.94 6.01 -20.96
N ILE A 150 -5.96 5.18 -21.26
CA ILE A 150 -4.61 5.59 -21.65
C ILE A 150 -4.59 5.60 -23.19
N GLU A 151 -4.31 6.77 -23.76
CA GLU A 151 -4.14 6.99 -25.20
C GLU A 151 -2.67 7.36 -25.49
N ALA A 152 -1.75 6.48 -25.05
CA ALA A 152 -0.33 6.66 -25.27
C ALA A 152 0.18 5.61 -26.27
N PRO A 153 1.07 5.96 -27.21
CA PRO A 153 1.73 4.99 -28.07
C PRO A 153 2.45 3.91 -27.26
N GLY A 154 2.50 2.68 -27.75
CA GLY A 154 3.14 1.56 -27.07
C GLY A 154 2.30 0.91 -25.96
N TYR A 155 1.08 1.40 -25.69
CA TYR A 155 0.18 0.84 -24.68
C TYR A 155 -1.04 0.19 -25.29
N LYS A 156 -1.24 -1.09 -25.02
CA LYS A 156 -2.36 -1.88 -25.50
C LYS A 156 -3.30 -2.24 -24.36
N LEU A 157 -4.59 -1.94 -24.48
CA LEU A 157 -5.61 -2.41 -23.53
C LEU A 157 -5.73 -3.93 -23.60
N VAL A 158 -5.41 -4.63 -22.49
CA VAL A 158 -5.45 -6.10 -22.39
C VAL A 158 -6.52 -6.61 -21.42
N HIS A 159 -7.02 -5.74 -20.54
CA HIS A 159 -8.15 -6.05 -19.66
C HIS A 159 -9.01 -4.79 -19.49
N ASP A 160 -10.28 -4.89 -19.85
CA ASP A 160 -11.26 -3.81 -19.68
C ASP A 160 -12.16 -4.12 -18.48
N GLY A 161 -12.30 -3.15 -17.59
CA GLY A 161 -13.06 -3.26 -16.35
C GLY A 161 -13.05 -1.93 -15.58
N PRO A 162 -13.54 -1.91 -14.34
CA PRO A 162 -13.46 -0.72 -13.49
C PRO A 162 -12.02 -0.23 -13.31
N LEU A 163 -11.07 -1.15 -13.23
CA LEU A 163 -9.64 -0.89 -13.29
C LEU A 163 -9.09 -1.61 -14.53
N ARG A 164 -8.68 -0.81 -15.51
CA ARG A 164 -8.14 -1.29 -16.80
C ARG A 164 -6.69 -1.67 -16.65
N VAL A 165 -6.26 -2.65 -17.46
CA VAL A 165 -4.85 -3.03 -17.57
C VAL A 165 -4.38 -2.77 -18.99
N TYR A 166 -3.30 -2.02 -19.09
CA TYR A 166 -2.60 -1.76 -20.33
C TYR A 166 -1.26 -2.47 -20.31
N GLU A 167 -0.95 -3.16 -21.39
CA GLU A 167 0.37 -3.76 -21.62
C GLU A 167 1.27 -2.71 -22.29
N ASN A 168 2.43 -2.48 -21.70
CA ASN A 168 3.51 -1.73 -22.30
C ASN A 168 4.28 -2.67 -23.25
N GLU A 169 4.21 -2.42 -24.53
CA GLU A 169 4.84 -3.26 -25.56
C GLU A 169 6.37 -3.03 -25.66
N ASP A 170 6.85 -1.90 -25.11
CA ASP A 170 8.27 -1.49 -25.13
C ASP A 170 9.04 -1.88 -23.86
N TYR A 171 8.40 -2.58 -22.90
CA TYR A 171 9.05 -2.94 -21.64
C TYR A 171 10.30 -3.82 -21.88
N LEU A 172 11.37 -3.58 -21.12
CA LEU A 172 12.60 -4.35 -21.20
C LEU A 172 12.59 -5.52 -20.18
N PRO A 173 13.21 -6.66 -20.52
CA PRO A 173 13.38 -7.75 -19.57
C PRO A 173 14.26 -7.30 -18.41
N ARG A 174 14.11 -7.96 -17.24
CA ARG A 174 14.85 -7.61 -16.01
C ARG A 174 16.36 -7.76 -16.14
N ALA A 175 16.80 -8.62 -17.01
CA ALA A 175 18.20 -8.85 -17.34
C ALA A 175 18.34 -9.03 -18.87
N PHE A 176 19.30 -8.38 -19.45
CA PHE A 176 19.62 -8.41 -20.88
C PHE A 176 21.12 -8.37 -21.10
#